data_607ff5d43b9056d2a5ee5e3c44aa9b17
#
_entry.id   607ff5d43b9056d2a5ee5e3c44aa9b17
#
_cell.length_a   1.000
_cell.length_b   1.000
_cell.length_c   1.000
_cell.angle_alpha   90.00
_cell.angle_beta   90.00
_cell.angle_gamma   90.00
#
_symmetry.space_group_name_H-M   'P 1'
#
loop_
_entity.id
_entity.type
_entity.pdbx_description
1 polymer ?
#
loop_
_entity_poly.entity_id
_entity_poly.type
_entity_poly.pdbx_seq_one_letter_code
_entity_poly.pdbx_strand_id
1 'polypeptide(L)'
;MRIIDYDGGTFAEPCVLLLGYFDGVHIGHRALIAAAKELASRGGLAVGVTTFYDGKNGGQIYTFAERCRIFAELGIDFVYAAHFDGAFRATEGGAFLRHVCAALPVRAFVCGEDYTYGRGAACGAAELRAFAAESGLQAEVLPLVAVGGGKAAATRAKEYLGEGNMPALAALLGGSYFISGTVATEGRHVGRRLGFPTANLHVSPEKVPLRVGVYAVHAEIGGRAYRGIANYGARPTFGDARLVLESYFDGFEGDLYGRELTVFFDFYIRPVRKFESAEELAAQLSRDLERIR
;
A
#
# COMPACT_ATOMS: atom_id res chain seq x y z
N MET A 1 11.91 -12.12 0.30
CA MET A 1 10.90 -12.08 -0.78
C MET A 1 11.58 -11.74 -2.09
N ARG A 2 11.29 -12.47 -3.20
CA ARG A 2 11.84 -12.21 -4.55
C ARG A 2 10.83 -11.41 -5.37
N ILE A 3 11.31 -10.57 -6.27
CA ILE A 3 10.47 -9.91 -7.30
C ILE A 3 10.82 -10.57 -8.63
N ILE A 4 9.82 -11.05 -9.34
CA ILE A 4 9.93 -11.78 -10.61
C ILE A 4 9.11 -11.00 -11.63
N ASP A 5 9.75 -10.64 -12.72
CA ASP A 5 9.11 -9.90 -13.80
C ASP A 5 8.24 -10.83 -14.66
N TYR A 6 7.04 -10.38 -15.02
CA TYR A 6 6.12 -11.12 -15.87
C TYR A 6 6.72 -11.39 -17.27
N ASP A 7 7.50 -10.46 -17.80
CA ASP A 7 8.05 -10.48 -19.16
C ASP A 7 9.37 -11.25 -19.28
N GLY A 8 9.55 -12.34 -18.54
CA GLY A 8 10.70 -13.23 -18.72
C GLY A 8 11.31 -13.78 -17.45
N GLY A 9 10.76 -13.39 -16.30
CA GLY A 9 11.14 -13.96 -15.01
C GLY A 9 10.56 -15.36 -14.80
N THR A 10 11.30 -16.24 -14.12
CA THR A 10 10.85 -17.58 -13.75
C THR A 10 11.10 -17.86 -12.27
N PHE A 11 10.33 -18.80 -11.73
CA PHE A 11 10.49 -19.32 -10.39
C PHE A 11 10.54 -20.85 -10.43
N ALA A 12 11.42 -21.48 -9.67
CA ALA A 12 11.67 -22.92 -9.80
C ALA A 12 10.94 -23.79 -8.77
N GLU A 13 10.56 -23.21 -7.63
CA GLU A 13 9.94 -23.95 -6.54
C GLU A 13 8.42 -24.07 -6.73
N PRO A 14 7.80 -25.27 -6.50
CA PRO A 14 6.35 -25.41 -6.58
C PRO A 14 5.64 -24.41 -5.68
N CYS A 15 4.55 -23.79 -6.18
CA CYS A 15 3.95 -22.68 -5.47
C CYS A 15 2.42 -22.66 -5.51
N VAL A 16 1.85 -21.95 -4.53
CA VAL A 16 0.49 -21.41 -4.53
C VAL A 16 0.57 -19.97 -5.01
N LEU A 17 -0.22 -19.60 -5.99
CA LEU A 17 -0.22 -18.26 -6.57
C LEU A 17 -1.52 -17.52 -6.31
N LEU A 18 -1.42 -16.39 -5.63
CA LEU A 18 -2.53 -15.46 -5.44
C LEU A 18 -2.70 -14.59 -6.69
N LEU A 19 -3.92 -14.54 -7.21
CA LEU A 19 -4.26 -13.72 -8.38
C LEU A 19 -5.03 -12.47 -7.97
N GLY A 20 -4.50 -11.29 -8.29
CA GLY A 20 -5.13 -10.00 -7.99
C GLY A 20 -4.21 -8.81 -8.23
N TYR A 21 -4.77 -7.61 -8.09
CA TYR A 21 -3.98 -6.38 -8.10
C TYR A 21 -3.39 -6.07 -6.73
N PHE A 22 -4.11 -6.39 -5.67
CA PHE A 22 -3.71 -6.18 -4.28
C PHE A 22 -3.40 -4.72 -3.92
N ASP A 23 -4.05 -3.76 -4.57
CA ASP A 23 -3.96 -2.36 -4.16
C ASP A 23 -4.55 -2.19 -2.75
N GLY A 24 -3.78 -1.61 -1.84
CA GLY A 24 -4.14 -1.42 -0.43
C GLY A 24 -3.97 -2.63 0.48
N VAL A 25 -3.80 -3.86 -0.03
CA VAL A 25 -3.65 -5.11 0.75
C VAL A 25 -4.62 -5.19 1.94
N HIS A 26 -5.91 -4.84 1.67
CA HIS A 26 -6.98 -4.77 2.67
C HIS A 26 -7.32 -6.14 3.29
N ILE A 27 -8.18 -6.17 4.31
CA ILE A 27 -8.51 -7.41 5.06
C ILE A 27 -9.01 -8.54 4.15
N GLY A 28 -9.71 -8.24 3.04
CA GLY A 28 -10.07 -9.24 2.05
C GLY A 28 -8.84 -9.87 1.37
N HIS A 29 -7.85 -9.06 1.00
CA HIS A 29 -6.59 -9.55 0.46
C HIS A 29 -5.79 -10.35 1.51
N ARG A 30 -5.80 -9.90 2.77
CA ARG A 30 -5.15 -10.63 3.88
C ARG A 30 -5.80 -11.99 4.13
N ALA A 31 -7.11 -12.12 3.97
CA ALA A 31 -7.82 -13.41 4.04
C ALA A 31 -7.36 -14.36 2.91
N LEU A 32 -7.22 -13.86 1.67
CA LEU A 32 -6.68 -14.63 0.56
C LEU A 32 -5.25 -15.11 0.85
N ILE A 33 -4.39 -14.23 1.39
CA ILE A 33 -3.02 -14.57 1.76
C ILE A 33 -2.99 -15.65 2.85
N ALA A 34 -3.85 -15.53 3.85
CA ALA A 34 -3.95 -16.55 4.93
C ALA A 34 -4.35 -17.93 4.37
N ALA A 35 -5.35 -17.99 3.48
CA ALA A 35 -5.77 -19.23 2.84
C ALA A 35 -4.66 -19.83 1.96
N ALA A 36 -3.98 -18.99 1.17
CA ALA A 36 -2.85 -19.44 0.36
C ALA A 36 -1.71 -20.04 1.21
N LYS A 37 -1.39 -19.42 2.35
CA LYS A 37 -0.37 -19.92 3.29
C LYS A 37 -0.79 -21.24 3.93
N GLU A 38 -2.07 -21.37 4.29
CA GLU A 38 -2.61 -22.63 4.83
C GLU A 38 -2.50 -23.75 3.78
N LEU A 39 -2.91 -23.46 2.55
CA LEU A 39 -2.81 -24.43 1.44
C LEU A 39 -1.35 -24.81 1.16
N ALA A 40 -0.46 -23.84 1.12
CA ALA A 40 0.97 -24.03 0.88
C ALA A 40 1.65 -24.86 1.97
N SER A 41 1.28 -24.67 3.25
CA SER A 41 1.87 -25.39 4.39
C SER A 41 1.65 -26.90 4.31
N ARG A 42 0.54 -27.35 3.73
CA ARG A 42 0.21 -28.80 3.57
C ARG A 42 1.11 -29.50 2.56
N GLY A 43 1.67 -28.76 1.60
CA GLY A 43 2.50 -29.31 0.53
C GLY A 43 3.95 -28.82 0.54
N GLY A 44 4.36 -28.03 1.51
CA GLY A 44 5.70 -27.40 1.51
C GLY A 44 5.92 -26.49 0.31
N LEU A 45 4.86 -25.77 -0.14
CA LEU A 45 4.88 -24.94 -1.32
C LEU A 45 5.27 -23.49 -0.97
N ALA A 46 5.90 -22.79 -1.92
CA ALA A 46 6.09 -21.35 -1.81
C ALA A 46 4.77 -20.60 -2.05
N VAL A 47 4.63 -19.39 -1.49
CA VAL A 47 3.47 -18.53 -1.69
C VAL A 47 3.87 -17.32 -2.51
N GLY A 48 3.29 -17.16 -3.69
CA GLY A 48 3.48 -16.02 -4.56
C GLY A 48 2.23 -15.17 -4.72
N VAL A 49 2.41 -13.91 -5.10
CA VAL A 49 1.32 -13.00 -5.42
C VAL A 49 1.56 -12.36 -6.78
N THR A 50 0.52 -12.32 -7.64
CA THR A 50 0.55 -11.46 -8.83
C THR A 50 0.20 -10.03 -8.44
N THR A 51 0.85 -9.04 -9.06
CA THR A 51 0.47 -7.63 -8.93
C THR A 51 1.02 -6.83 -10.12
N PHE A 52 0.86 -5.51 -10.09
CA PHE A 52 1.34 -4.63 -11.15
C PHE A 52 2.33 -3.60 -10.59
N TYR A 53 3.34 -3.26 -11.38
CA TYR A 53 4.23 -2.13 -11.06
C TYR A 53 3.42 -0.83 -11.03
N ASP A 54 2.52 -0.67 -12.00
CA ASP A 54 1.78 0.56 -12.26
C ASP A 54 0.44 0.59 -11.53
N GLY A 55 -0.04 1.81 -11.28
CA GLY A 55 -1.41 2.04 -10.81
C GLY A 55 -2.44 1.77 -11.91
N LYS A 56 -3.54 1.09 -11.57
CA LYS A 56 -4.75 1.19 -12.36
C LYS A 56 -5.32 2.61 -12.23
N ASN A 57 -6.17 3.03 -13.15
CA ASN A 57 -6.79 4.36 -13.21
C ASN A 57 -7.09 4.96 -11.82
N GLY A 58 -6.62 6.19 -11.58
CA GLY A 58 -6.92 6.95 -10.36
C GLY A 58 -5.91 6.80 -9.19
N GLY A 59 -4.72 6.31 -9.45
CA GLY A 59 -3.64 6.20 -8.44
C GLY A 59 -3.70 4.96 -7.57
N GLN A 60 -2.63 4.72 -6.83
CA GLN A 60 -2.43 3.57 -5.95
C GLN A 60 -2.62 3.97 -4.48
N ILE A 61 -3.22 3.10 -3.66
CA ILE A 61 -3.27 3.27 -2.20
C ILE A 61 -1.85 3.16 -1.64
N TYR A 62 -1.14 2.11 -2.05
CA TYR A 62 0.26 1.89 -1.76
C TYR A 62 1.07 1.78 -3.06
N THR A 63 2.24 2.41 -3.11
CA THR A 63 3.19 2.21 -4.22
C THR A 63 3.59 0.74 -4.33
N PHE A 64 4.19 0.35 -5.46
CA PHE A 64 4.68 -1.01 -5.63
C PHE A 64 5.67 -1.40 -4.51
N ALA A 65 6.59 -0.51 -4.15
CA ALA A 65 7.56 -0.76 -3.08
C ALA A 65 6.88 -0.93 -1.71
N GLU A 66 5.88 -0.10 -1.39
CA GLU A 66 5.11 -0.21 -0.15
C GLU A 66 4.29 -1.52 -0.10
N ARG A 67 3.70 -1.95 -1.22
CA ARG A 67 3.03 -3.27 -1.30
C ARG A 67 4.00 -4.42 -1.09
N CYS A 68 5.17 -4.36 -1.73
CA CYS A 68 6.21 -5.38 -1.54
C CYS A 68 6.65 -5.49 -0.08
N ARG A 69 6.75 -4.37 0.63
CA ARG A 69 7.03 -4.38 2.07
C ARG A 69 5.92 -5.10 2.84
N ILE A 70 4.64 -4.76 2.60
CA ILE A 70 3.50 -5.42 3.25
C ILE A 70 3.48 -6.93 2.93
N PHE A 71 3.74 -7.32 1.68
CA PHE A 71 3.81 -8.74 1.30
C PHE A 71 4.92 -9.47 2.04
N ALA A 72 6.10 -8.86 2.18
CA ALA A 72 7.21 -9.43 2.94
C ALA A 72 6.85 -9.62 4.43
N GLU A 73 6.22 -8.62 5.05
CA GLU A 73 5.72 -8.68 6.44
C GLU A 73 4.64 -9.77 6.62
N LEU A 74 3.83 -10.04 5.58
CA LEU A 74 2.83 -11.11 5.57
C LEU A 74 3.41 -12.49 5.22
N GLY A 75 4.72 -12.59 4.95
CA GLY A 75 5.42 -13.85 4.67
C GLY A 75 5.14 -14.40 3.28
N ILE A 76 4.98 -13.53 2.28
CA ILE A 76 4.97 -13.91 0.86
C ILE A 76 6.41 -14.17 0.41
N ASP A 77 6.64 -15.26 -0.33
CA ASP A 77 7.96 -15.67 -0.78
C ASP A 77 8.40 -14.93 -2.03
N PHE A 78 7.45 -14.66 -2.95
CA PHE A 78 7.74 -13.91 -4.17
C PHE A 78 6.55 -13.11 -4.69
N VAL A 79 6.86 -12.06 -5.44
CA VAL A 79 5.90 -11.23 -6.19
C VAL A 79 6.15 -11.47 -7.68
N TYR A 80 5.10 -11.80 -8.43
CA TYR A 80 5.11 -11.90 -9.88
C TYR A 80 4.45 -10.65 -10.45
N ALA A 81 5.27 -9.70 -10.92
CA ALA A 81 4.83 -8.36 -11.26
C ALA A 81 4.81 -8.12 -12.77
N ALA A 82 3.76 -7.47 -13.25
CA ALA A 82 3.61 -7.06 -14.64
C ALA A 82 3.39 -5.55 -14.76
N HIS A 83 3.70 -4.98 -15.92
CA HIS A 83 3.19 -3.66 -16.30
C HIS A 83 1.76 -3.75 -16.78
N PHE A 84 0.88 -2.88 -16.29
CA PHE A 84 -0.54 -2.84 -16.71
C PHE A 84 -0.70 -1.99 -17.98
N ASP A 85 0.08 -2.33 -19.00
CA ASP A 85 0.15 -1.64 -20.27
C ASP A 85 -0.88 -2.15 -21.31
N GLY A 86 -0.77 -1.64 -22.55
CA GLY A 86 -1.65 -2.03 -23.65
C GLY A 86 -1.51 -3.49 -24.04
N ALA A 87 -0.31 -4.05 -24.00
CA ALA A 87 -0.04 -5.44 -24.38
C ALA A 87 -0.64 -6.41 -23.34
N PHE A 88 -0.39 -6.15 -22.04
CA PHE A 88 -0.98 -6.93 -20.96
C PHE A 88 -2.51 -6.87 -20.99
N ARG A 89 -3.11 -5.68 -21.19
CA ARG A 89 -4.56 -5.47 -21.26
C ARG A 89 -5.23 -6.18 -22.44
N ALA A 90 -4.50 -6.43 -23.53
CA ALA A 90 -4.99 -7.16 -24.70
C ALA A 90 -4.86 -8.69 -24.56
N THR A 91 -4.21 -9.19 -23.51
CA THR A 91 -3.95 -10.61 -23.29
C THR A 91 -5.26 -11.35 -22.97
N GLU A 92 -5.56 -12.41 -23.73
CA GLU A 92 -6.69 -13.30 -23.45
C GLU A 92 -6.49 -14.08 -22.16
N GLY A 93 -7.59 -14.38 -21.42
CA GLY A 93 -7.49 -15.01 -20.12
C GLY A 93 -6.79 -16.37 -20.13
N GLY A 94 -7.08 -17.23 -21.09
CA GLY A 94 -6.40 -18.52 -21.24
C GLY A 94 -4.91 -18.37 -21.60
N ALA A 95 -4.53 -17.37 -22.39
CA ALA A 95 -3.13 -17.08 -22.71
C ALA A 95 -2.37 -16.59 -21.45
N PHE A 96 -2.99 -15.72 -20.66
CA PHE A 96 -2.46 -15.26 -19.37
C PHE A 96 -2.15 -16.44 -18.44
N LEU A 97 -3.10 -17.35 -18.20
CA LEU A 97 -2.90 -18.48 -17.29
C LEU A 97 -1.83 -19.46 -17.81
N ARG A 98 -1.80 -19.74 -19.13
CA ARG A 98 -0.74 -20.57 -19.73
C ARG A 98 0.65 -19.93 -19.58
N HIS A 99 0.76 -18.62 -19.78
CA HIS A 99 2.03 -17.88 -19.56
C HIS A 99 2.48 -18.01 -18.10
N VAL A 100 1.59 -17.77 -17.15
CA VAL A 100 1.87 -17.93 -15.71
C VAL A 100 2.36 -19.35 -15.39
N CYS A 101 1.68 -20.39 -15.89
CA CYS A 101 2.06 -21.78 -15.64
C CYS A 101 3.36 -22.20 -16.34
N ALA A 102 3.73 -21.53 -17.44
CA ALA A 102 5.03 -21.76 -18.10
C ALA A 102 6.20 -21.13 -17.32
N ALA A 103 5.97 -19.99 -16.67
CA ALA A 103 6.99 -19.29 -15.89
C ALA A 103 7.11 -19.81 -14.46
N LEU A 104 6.01 -20.29 -13.87
CA LEU A 104 5.91 -20.66 -12.46
C LEU A 104 5.35 -22.09 -12.33
N PRO A 105 5.96 -22.99 -11.51
CA PRO A 105 5.42 -24.33 -11.27
C PRO A 105 4.23 -24.27 -10.29
N VAL A 106 3.14 -23.64 -10.72
CA VAL A 106 1.92 -23.46 -9.94
C VAL A 106 1.31 -24.81 -9.59
N ARG A 107 0.85 -24.98 -8.34
CA ARG A 107 0.07 -26.14 -7.85
C ARG A 107 -1.36 -25.72 -7.51
N ALA A 108 -1.55 -24.48 -7.10
CA ALA A 108 -2.86 -23.94 -6.79
C ALA A 108 -2.92 -22.45 -7.08
N PHE A 109 -4.08 -22.01 -7.51
CA PHE A 109 -4.45 -20.59 -7.57
C PHE A 109 -5.37 -20.24 -6.41
N VAL A 110 -5.23 -19.01 -5.89
CA VAL A 110 -6.13 -18.44 -4.87
C VAL A 110 -6.59 -17.06 -5.34
N CYS A 111 -7.90 -16.81 -5.33
CA CYS A 111 -8.47 -15.50 -5.67
C CYS A 111 -9.78 -15.23 -4.92
N GLY A 112 -10.27 -13.99 -4.99
CA GLY A 112 -11.62 -13.64 -4.55
C GLY A 112 -12.69 -14.02 -5.59
N GLU A 113 -13.93 -14.20 -5.17
CA GLU A 113 -15.05 -14.53 -6.06
C GLU A 113 -15.36 -13.45 -7.10
N ASP A 114 -14.92 -12.20 -6.86
CA ASP A 114 -15.05 -11.06 -7.77
C ASP A 114 -13.81 -10.82 -8.65
N TYR A 115 -12.84 -11.73 -8.59
CA TYR A 115 -11.64 -11.63 -9.41
C TYR A 115 -11.98 -11.75 -10.90
N THR A 116 -11.47 -10.81 -11.69
CA THR A 116 -11.59 -10.83 -13.15
C THR A 116 -10.23 -10.64 -13.81
N TYR A 117 -10.03 -11.27 -14.95
CA TYR A 117 -8.81 -11.23 -15.75
C TYR A 117 -9.05 -11.39 -17.25
N GLY A 118 -7.97 -11.28 -18.03
CA GLY A 118 -8.03 -11.33 -19.47
C GLY A 118 -8.54 -10.04 -20.09
N ARG A 119 -8.50 -9.98 -21.42
CA ARG A 119 -8.91 -8.82 -22.20
C ARG A 119 -10.35 -8.40 -21.84
N GLY A 120 -10.50 -7.12 -21.46
CA GLY A 120 -11.80 -6.57 -21.08
C GLY A 120 -12.41 -7.18 -19.82
N ALA A 121 -11.62 -7.85 -18.97
CA ALA A 121 -12.09 -8.58 -17.78
C ALA A 121 -13.12 -9.69 -18.14
N ALA A 122 -12.93 -10.35 -19.27
CA ALA A 122 -13.87 -11.32 -19.82
C ALA A 122 -13.91 -12.66 -19.07
N CYS A 123 -12.89 -12.95 -18.24
CA CYS A 123 -12.80 -14.18 -17.44
C CYS A 123 -12.92 -13.88 -15.95
N GLY A 124 -13.48 -14.81 -15.20
CA GLY A 124 -13.65 -14.72 -13.75
C GLY A 124 -13.26 -16.01 -13.03
N ALA A 125 -13.78 -16.17 -11.81
CA ALA A 125 -13.50 -17.32 -10.97
C ALA A 125 -13.96 -18.66 -11.58
N ALA A 126 -15.03 -18.66 -12.39
CA ALA A 126 -15.53 -19.87 -13.05
C ALA A 126 -14.55 -20.38 -14.10
N GLU A 127 -14.06 -19.50 -14.99
CA GLU A 127 -13.07 -19.82 -16.01
C GLU A 127 -11.73 -20.25 -15.40
N LEU A 128 -11.35 -19.64 -14.27
CA LEU A 128 -10.15 -20.03 -13.53
C LEU A 128 -10.27 -21.47 -12.99
N ARG A 129 -11.41 -21.83 -12.41
CA ARG A 129 -11.67 -23.20 -11.91
C ARG A 129 -11.64 -24.22 -13.06
N ALA A 130 -12.26 -23.90 -14.20
CA ALA A 130 -12.25 -24.77 -15.38
C ALA A 130 -10.82 -25.02 -15.87
N PHE A 131 -10.04 -23.94 -16.06
CA PHE A 131 -8.63 -24.04 -16.46
C PHE A 131 -7.80 -24.86 -15.47
N ALA A 132 -7.98 -24.63 -14.17
CA ALA A 132 -7.25 -25.37 -13.14
C ALA A 132 -7.56 -26.86 -13.18
N ALA A 133 -8.85 -27.24 -13.30
CA ALA A 133 -9.28 -28.64 -13.40
C ALA A 133 -8.70 -29.32 -14.65
N GLU A 134 -8.74 -28.69 -15.82
CA GLU A 134 -8.16 -29.18 -17.06
C GLU A 134 -6.64 -29.36 -16.99
N SER A 135 -5.98 -28.51 -16.21
CA SER A 135 -4.52 -28.52 -16.03
C SER A 135 -4.03 -29.39 -14.85
N GLY A 136 -4.94 -30.06 -14.13
CA GLY A 136 -4.58 -30.84 -12.93
C GLY A 136 -4.11 -29.97 -11.74
N LEU A 137 -4.57 -28.72 -11.68
CA LEU A 137 -4.25 -27.73 -10.63
C LEU A 137 -5.45 -27.54 -9.71
N GLN A 138 -5.19 -26.96 -8.53
CA GLN A 138 -6.26 -26.52 -7.62
C GLN A 138 -6.61 -25.04 -7.88
N ALA A 139 -7.88 -24.65 -7.63
CA ALA A 139 -8.31 -23.28 -7.60
C ALA A 139 -9.21 -23.04 -6.39
N GLU A 140 -8.73 -22.26 -5.44
CA GLU A 140 -9.47 -21.84 -4.26
C GLU A 140 -9.99 -20.42 -4.47
N VAL A 141 -11.32 -20.26 -4.37
CA VAL A 141 -12.01 -18.99 -4.56
C VAL A 141 -12.75 -18.65 -3.29
N LEU A 142 -12.33 -17.58 -2.64
CA LEU A 142 -12.88 -17.15 -1.36
C LEU A 142 -14.02 -16.12 -1.56
N PRO A 143 -15.02 -16.15 -0.68
CA PRO A 143 -16.08 -15.14 -0.67
C PRO A 143 -15.53 -13.78 -0.26
N LEU A 144 -16.30 -12.73 -0.56
CA LEU A 144 -15.95 -11.36 -0.20
C LEU A 144 -15.98 -11.15 1.32
N VAL A 145 -14.96 -10.49 1.84
CA VAL A 145 -14.91 -10.07 3.23
C VAL A 145 -15.64 -8.74 3.40
N ALA A 146 -16.51 -8.65 4.40
CA ALA A 146 -17.20 -7.41 4.77
C ALA A 146 -16.55 -6.76 6.01
N VAL A 147 -16.53 -5.43 6.05
CA VAL A 147 -16.10 -4.63 7.18
C VAL A 147 -16.90 -3.33 7.24
N GLY A 148 -17.31 -2.92 8.44
CA GLY A 148 -18.05 -1.67 8.62
C GLY A 148 -19.34 -1.59 7.78
N GLY A 149 -20.07 -2.70 7.64
CA GLY A 149 -21.34 -2.75 6.90
C GLY A 149 -21.21 -2.78 5.36
N GLY A 150 -20.03 -2.99 4.81
CA GLY A 150 -19.86 -3.08 3.36
C GLY A 150 -18.65 -3.94 2.95
N LYS A 151 -18.54 -4.23 1.65
CA LYS A 151 -17.44 -5.00 1.08
C LYS A 151 -16.07 -4.34 1.34
N ALA A 152 -15.08 -5.15 1.72
CA ALA A 152 -13.69 -4.71 1.75
C ALA A 152 -13.19 -4.52 0.31
N ALA A 153 -12.97 -3.28 -0.10
CA ALA A 153 -12.60 -2.93 -1.47
C ALA A 153 -11.67 -1.72 -1.51
N ALA A 154 -10.80 -1.68 -2.53
CA ALA A 154 -9.89 -0.55 -2.76
C ALA A 154 -10.62 0.78 -2.96
N THR A 155 -11.80 0.77 -3.57
CA THR A 155 -12.64 1.98 -3.74
C THR A 155 -12.97 2.63 -2.40
N ARG A 156 -13.42 1.85 -1.41
CA ARG A 156 -13.69 2.39 -0.05
C ARG A 156 -12.44 2.91 0.64
N ALA A 157 -11.29 2.25 0.44
CA ALA A 157 -10.04 2.76 0.97
C ALA A 157 -9.71 4.15 0.38
N LYS A 158 -9.92 4.34 -0.93
CA LYS A 158 -9.72 5.63 -1.60
C LYS A 158 -10.70 6.71 -1.09
N GLU A 159 -11.95 6.35 -0.84
CA GLU A 159 -12.93 7.24 -0.21
C GLU A 159 -12.47 7.69 1.18
N TYR A 160 -12.06 6.77 2.06
CA TYR A 160 -11.55 7.10 3.39
C TYR A 160 -10.28 7.96 3.36
N LEU A 161 -9.39 7.73 2.37
CA LEU A 161 -8.23 8.61 2.14
C LEU A 161 -8.67 10.04 1.82
N GLY A 162 -9.63 10.21 0.89
CA GLY A 162 -10.17 11.51 0.49
C GLY A 162 -10.96 12.21 1.61
N GLU A 163 -11.56 11.47 2.53
CA GLU A 163 -12.25 12.00 3.72
C GLU A 163 -11.29 12.30 4.89
N GLY A 164 -10.09 11.69 4.89
CA GLY A 164 -9.18 11.72 6.04
C GLY A 164 -9.62 10.81 7.19
N ASN A 165 -10.46 9.81 6.91
CA ASN A 165 -11.00 8.89 7.90
C ASN A 165 -10.01 7.72 8.17
N MET A 166 -8.90 8.03 8.84
CA MET A 166 -7.83 7.07 9.10
C MET A 166 -8.25 5.88 9.97
N PRO A 167 -9.11 6.03 11.00
CA PRO A 167 -9.56 4.87 11.77
C PRO A 167 -10.38 3.86 10.94
N ALA A 168 -11.30 4.32 10.08
CA ALA A 168 -12.06 3.45 9.19
C ALA A 168 -11.13 2.81 8.12
N LEU A 169 -10.16 3.58 7.61
CA LEU A 169 -9.15 3.07 6.70
C LEU A 169 -8.30 1.98 7.35
N ALA A 170 -7.83 2.21 8.58
CA ALA A 170 -7.03 1.22 9.32
C ALA A 170 -7.81 -0.08 9.56
N ALA A 171 -9.09 0.00 9.93
CA ALA A 171 -9.96 -1.16 10.07
C ALA A 171 -10.11 -1.93 8.73
N LEU A 172 -10.22 -1.20 7.61
CA LEU A 172 -10.31 -1.80 6.28
C LEU A 172 -9.00 -2.44 5.82
N LEU A 173 -7.85 -1.80 6.07
CA LEU A 173 -6.54 -2.30 5.68
C LEU A 173 -6.00 -3.40 6.61
N GLY A 174 -6.55 -3.51 7.84
CA GLY A 174 -6.03 -4.38 8.89
C GLY A 174 -4.73 -3.87 9.52
N GLY A 175 -4.54 -2.55 9.53
CA GLY A 175 -3.40 -1.82 10.10
C GLY A 175 -3.36 -0.37 9.66
N SER A 176 -2.58 0.47 10.33
CA SER A 176 -2.47 1.89 10.00
C SER A 176 -1.97 2.11 8.57
N TYR A 177 -2.61 3.03 7.86
CA TYR A 177 -2.11 3.50 6.56
C TYR A 177 -0.77 4.21 6.75
N PHE A 178 0.12 4.10 5.77
CA PHE A 178 1.43 4.74 5.84
C PHE A 178 1.90 5.33 4.51
N ILE A 179 2.86 6.23 4.60
CA ILE A 179 3.65 6.74 3.49
C ILE A 179 5.12 6.50 3.84
N SER A 180 5.85 5.88 2.91
CA SER A 180 7.29 5.65 3.04
C SER A 180 8.07 6.45 2.01
N GLY A 181 9.29 6.83 2.37
CA GLY A 181 10.21 7.49 1.45
C GLY A 181 11.47 7.98 2.14
N THR A 182 12.39 8.51 1.35
CA THR A 182 13.62 9.12 1.84
C THR A 182 13.34 10.55 2.32
N VAL A 183 13.78 10.86 3.54
CA VAL A 183 13.64 12.22 4.11
C VAL A 183 14.47 13.21 3.30
N ALA A 184 13.81 14.23 2.78
CA ALA A 184 14.44 15.26 1.93
C ALA A 184 15.51 16.04 2.70
N THR A 185 16.62 16.30 2.02
CA THR A 185 17.74 17.10 2.56
C THR A 185 17.54 18.61 2.35
N GLU A 186 16.56 18.99 1.55
CA GLU A 186 16.23 20.37 1.22
C GLU A 186 15.25 20.99 2.24
N GLY A 187 15.31 22.31 2.44
CA GLY A 187 14.35 23.02 3.32
C GLY A 187 14.64 22.99 4.82
N ARG A 188 15.88 22.80 5.22
CA ARG A 188 16.37 22.54 6.60
C ARG A 188 16.05 23.57 7.69
N HIS A 189 15.35 24.70 7.46
CA HIS A 189 15.61 25.86 8.32
C HIS A 189 14.43 26.42 9.14
N VAL A 190 13.16 26.19 8.79
CA VAL A 190 12.07 26.86 9.51
C VAL A 190 11.67 26.12 10.79
N GLY A 191 11.40 24.83 10.73
CA GLY A 191 10.98 24.03 11.89
C GLY A 191 12.06 23.97 12.98
N ARG A 192 13.34 23.86 12.59
CA ARG A 192 14.46 23.79 13.54
C ARG A 192 14.62 25.08 14.38
N ARG A 193 14.33 26.26 13.80
CA ARG A 193 14.36 27.56 14.52
C ARG A 193 13.27 27.70 15.57
N LEU A 194 12.17 26.95 15.41
CA LEU A 194 11.02 26.96 16.30
C LEU A 194 11.04 25.84 17.36
N GLY A 195 12.10 25.03 17.41
CA GLY A 195 12.20 23.90 18.33
C GLY A 195 11.42 22.66 17.88
N PHE A 196 10.90 22.65 16.63
CA PHE A 196 10.17 21.53 16.03
C PHE A 196 10.87 21.03 14.75
N PRO A 197 11.98 20.27 14.87
CA PRO A 197 12.67 19.73 13.70
C PRO A 197 11.73 18.77 12.94
N THR A 198 11.47 19.06 11.66
CA THR A 198 10.56 18.28 10.83
C THR A 198 11.30 17.41 9.81
N ALA A 199 10.80 16.20 9.60
CA ALA A 199 11.15 15.32 8.50
C ALA A 199 10.18 15.54 7.33
N ASN A 200 10.70 15.77 6.12
CA ASN A 200 9.92 16.02 4.93
C ASN A 200 10.02 14.83 3.98
N LEU A 201 8.89 14.22 3.62
CA LEU A 201 8.81 13.20 2.60
C LEU A 201 8.09 13.76 1.36
N HIS A 202 8.68 13.54 0.19
CA HIS A 202 7.97 13.75 -1.07
C HIS A 202 7.00 12.58 -1.29
N VAL A 203 5.72 12.91 -1.46
CA VAL A 203 4.69 11.89 -1.70
C VAL A 203 4.72 11.52 -3.18
N SER A 204 4.79 10.22 -3.47
CA SER A 204 4.77 9.74 -4.85
C SER A 204 3.49 10.22 -5.57
N PRO A 205 3.61 10.78 -6.78
CA PRO A 205 2.45 11.20 -7.59
C PRO A 205 1.56 10.03 -8.01
N GLU A 206 2.04 8.79 -7.89
CA GLU A 206 1.26 7.59 -8.16
C GLU A 206 0.25 7.27 -7.06
N LYS A 207 0.42 7.81 -5.86
CA LYS A 207 -0.50 7.57 -4.73
C LYS A 207 -1.80 8.36 -4.88
N VAL A 208 -2.88 7.73 -4.45
CA VAL A 208 -4.15 8.45 -4.23
C VAL A 208 -3.91 9.55 -3.20
N PRO A 209 -4.28 10.81 -3.48
CA PRO A 209 -4.10 11.88 -2.53
C PRO A 209 -4.99 11.69 -1.28
N LEU A 210 -4.42 12.04 -0.12
CA LEU A 210 -5.16 12.15 1.13
C LEU A 210 -5.92 13.48 1.18
N ARG A 211 -6.91 13.59 2.07
CA ARG A 211 -7.42 14.89 2.49
C ARG A 211 -6.29 15.76 3.01
N VAL A 212 -6.15 16.95 2.45
CA VAL A 212 -5.14 17.93 2.91
C VAL A 212 -5.42 18.34 4.36
N GLY A 213 -4.39 18.34 5.21
CA GLY A 213 -4.54 18.71 6.62
C GLY A 213 -3.42 18.24 7.53
N VAL A 214 -3.65 18.38 8.82
CA VAL A 214 -2.76 17.93 9.89
C VAL A 214 -3.29 16.62 10.47
N TYR A 215 -2.38 15.67 10.65
CA TYR A 215 -2.67 14.30 11.13
C TYR A 215 -1.87 13.99 12.38
N ALA A 216 -2.46 13.20 13.28
CA ALA A 216 -1.71 12.42 14.24
C ALA A 216 -1.02 11.27 13.51
N VAL A 217 0.25 11.07 13.80
CA VAL A 217 1.08 10.05 13.16
C VAL A 217 2.01 9.39 14.15
N HIS A 218 2.56 8.24 13.76
CA HIS A 218 3.69 7.64 14.47
C HIS A 218 4.71 7.09 13.47
N ALA A 219 5.93 6.88 13.96
CA ALA A 219 6.98 6.18 13.21
C ALA A 219 7.84 5.36 14.17
N GLU A 220 8.43 4.29 13.66
CA GLU A 220 9.50 3.56 14.34
C GLU A 220 10.84 4.08 13.84
N ILE A 221 11.65 4.62 14.74
CA ILE A 221 12.95 5.21 14.44
C ILE A 221 13.99 4.57 15.37
N GLY A 222 14.93 3.84 14.79
CA GLY A 222 15.96 3.15 15.57
C GLY A 222 15.43 2.12 16.56
N GLY A 223 14.32 1.43 16.21
CA GLY A 223 13.68 0.41 17.05
C GLY A 223 12.81 0.98 18.18
N ARG A 224 12.57 2.30 18.20
CA ARG A 224 11.69 2.97 19.16
C ARG A 224 10.53 3.65 18.45
N ALA A 225 9.32 3.48 18.97
CA ALA A 225 8.14 4.18 18.47
C ALA A 225 8.06 5.62 19.00
N TYR A 226 7.81 6.56 18.08
CA TYR A 226 7.60 7.97 18.36
C TYR A 226 6.24 8.39 17.81
N ARG A 227 5.45 9.08 18.64
CA ARG A 227 4.22 9.75 18.18
C ARG A 227 4.59 11.15 17.67
N GLY A 228 3.75 11.66 16.76
CA GLY A 228 4.00 12.95 16.15
C GLY A 228 2.78 13.53 15.47
N ILE A 229 3.00 14.68 14.87
CA ILE A 229 2.03 15.34 14.01
C ILE A 229 2.63 15.52 12.62
N ALA A 230 1.83 15.39 11.58
CA ALA A 230 2.28 15.61 10.21
C ALA A 230 1.33 16.52 9.46
N ASN A 231 1.89 17.47 8.73
CA ASN A 231 1.19 18.29 7.77
C ASN A 231 1.30 17.65 6.38
N TYR A 232 0.16 17.29 5.79
CA TYR A 232 0.07 16.77 4.43
C TYR A 232 -0.57 17.81 3.52
N GLY A 233 0.14 18.20 2.46
CA GLY A 233 -0.36 19.18 1.50
C GLY A 233 0.68 19.60 0.48
N ALA A 234 0.26 20.47 -0.47
CA ALA A 234 1.17 21.07 -1.42
C ALA A 234 2.01 22.18 -0.76
N ARG A 235 3.29 22.25 -1.10
CA ARG A 235 4.11 23.45 -0.79
C ARG A 235 3.93 24.50 -1.90
N PRO A 236 3.49 25.71 -1.59
CA PRO A 236 3.31 26.77 -2.59
C PRO A 236 4.63 27.46 -3.00
N THR A 237 5.77 26.80 -2.90
CA THR A 237 7.08 27.36 -3.25
C THR A 237 7.50 26.92 -4.66
N PHE A 238 7.74 27.89 -5.54
CA PHE A 238 8.30 27.73 -6.90
C PHE A 238 7.43 27.03 -7.95
N GLY A 239 6.10 27.16 -7.91
CA GLY A 239 5.23 26.69 -9.00
C GLY A 239 5.11 25.15 -9.10
N ASP A 240 5.63 24.41 -8.15
CA ASP A 240 5.59 22.95 -8.10
C ASP A 240 4.53 22.50 -7.08
N ALA A 241 3.44 21.92 -7.58
CA ALA A 241 2.31 21.46 -6.77
C ALA A 241 2.56 20.07 -6.12
N ARG A 242 3.82 19.70 -5.90
CA ARG A 242 4.14 18.39 -5.27
C ARG A 242 3.58 18.30 -3.85
N LEU A 243 2.95 17.18 -3.58
CA LEU A 243 2.48 16.84 -2.23
C LEU A 243 3.68 16.47 -1.35
N VAL A 244 3.69 17.04 -0.15
CA VAL A 244 4.73 16.80 0.86
C VAL A 244 4.06 16.39 2.16
N LEU A 245 4.69 15.44 2.85
CA LEU A 245 4.37 15.07 4.22
C LEU A 245 5.48 15.62 5.11
N GLU A 246 5.17 16.67 5.90
CA GLU A 246 6.08 17.28 6.86
C GLU A 246 5.74 16.79 8.26
N SER A 247 6.58 15.97 8.87
CA SER A 247 6.32 15.26 10.13
C SER A 247 7.25 15.75 11.23
N TYR A 248 6.69 16.02 12.42
CA TYR A 248 7.39 16.23 13.67
C TYR A 248 7.11 15.07 14.61
N PHE A 249 8.13 14.55 15.27
CA PHE A 249 8.02 13.44 16.22
C PHE A 249 8.38 13.91 17.63
N ASP A 250 7.44 13.79 18.59
CA ASP A 250 7.59 14.25 19.97
C ASP A 250 8.69 13.46 20.70
N GLY A 251 9.64 14.19 21.29
CA GLY A 251 10.77 13.61 22.01
C GLY A 251 11.82 12.90 21.14
N PHE A 252 11.77 13.03 19.81
CA PHE A 252 12.84 12.54 18.96
C PHE A 252 13.95 13.60 18.84
N GLU A 253 15.16 13.19 19.22
CA GLU A 253 16.37 13.98 19.05
C GLU A 253 17.30 13.24 18.08
N GLY A 254 17.50 13.76 16.89
CA GLY A 254 18.36 13.13 15.90
C GLY A 254 18.24 13.74 14.51
N ASP A 255 18.96 13.14 13.56
CA ASP A 255 18.95 13.54 12.16
C ASP A 255 18.36 12.39 11.32
N LEU A 256 17.29 12.71 10.55
CA LEU A 256 16.61 11.79 9.64
C LEU A 256 16.91 12.08 8.17
N TYR A 257 17.64 13.13 7.84
CA TYR A 257 17.91 13.53 6.47
C TYR A 257 18.61 12.42 5.67
N GLY A 258 18.09 12.14 4.49
CA GLY A 258 18.59 11.08 3.61
C GLY A 258 18.30 9.66 4.09
N ARG A 259 17.59 9.47 5.20
CA ARG A 259 17.18 8.15 5.70
C ARG A 259 15.80 7.78 5.18
N GLU A 260 15.58 6.50 4.99
CA GLU A 260 14.25 5.95 4.78
C GLU A 260 13.40 6.10 6.04
N LEU A 261 12.21 6.63 5.89
CA LEU A 261 11.25 6.82 6.96
C LEU A 261 9.87 6.31 6.51
N THR A 262 9.18 5.61 7.40
CA THR A 262 7.78 5.23 7.24
C THR A 262 6.97 5.96 8.29
N VAL A 263 6.00 6.74 7.83
CA VAL A 263 5.09 7.51 8.69
C VAL A 263 3.71 6.88 8.63
N PHE A 264 3.22 6.39 9.75
CA PHE A 264 1.90 5.78 9.92
C PHE A 264 0.89 6.83 10.37
N PHE A 265 -0.32 6.79 9.80
CA PHE A 265 -1.38 7.75 10.07
C PHE A 265 -2.38 7.18 11.07
N ASP A 266 -2.65 7.93 12.14
CA ASP A 266 -3.58 7.51 13.20
C ASP A 266 -4.96 8.14 13.03
N PHE A 267 -5.03 9.49 12.98
CA PHE A 267 -6.29 10.22 12.73
C PHE A 267 -6.05 11.63 12.20
N TYR A 268 -7.08 12.19 11.56
CA TYR A 268 -7.10 13.57 11.08
C TYR A 268 -7.34 14.54 12.24
N ILE A 269 -6.49 15.54 12.39
CA ILE A 269 -6.60 16.54 13.47
C ILE A 269 -7.41 17.75 13.01
N ARG A 270 -7.01 18.40 11.92
CA ARG A 270 -7.58 19.67 11.45
C ARG A 270 -7.15 20.02 10.02
N PRO A 271 -7.86 20.96 9.35
CA PRO A 271 -7.38 21.52 8.09
C PRO A 271 -6.10 22.35 8.28
N VAL A 272 -5.36 22.55 7.18
CA VAL A 272 -4.22 23.49 7.14
C VAL A 272 -4.76 24.90 7.33
N ARG A 273 -4.03 25.73 8.09
CA ARG A 273 -4.31 27.16 8.23
C ARG A 273 -3.02 27.97 8.12
N LYS A 274 -3.13 29.22 7.71
CA LYS A 274 -2.05 30.20 7.78
C LYS A 274 -1.95 30.76 9.19
N PHE A 275 -0.75 31.11 9.61
CA PHE A 275 -0.46 31.74 10.89
C PHE A 275 0.17 33.10 10.64
N GLU A 276 -0.17 34.09 11.47
CA GLU A 276 0.33 35.46 11.34
C GLU A 276 1.72 35.60 11.96
N SER A 277 2.08 34.73 12.92
CA SER A 277 3.39 34.73 13.57
C SER A 277 3.90 33.32 13.86
N ALA A 278 5.20 33.22 14.16
CA ALA A 278 5.88 32.02 14.58
C ALA A 278 5.36 31.51 15.93
N GLU A 279 5.04 32.44 16.83
CA GLU A 279 4.50 32.16 18.17
C GLU A 279 3.09 31.52 18.07
N GLU A 280 2.24 32.02 17.17
CA GLU A 280 0.93 31.44 16.92
C GLU A 280 1.05 29.99 16.37
N LEU A 281 1.98 29.78 15.43
CA LEU A 281 2.28 28.44 14.91
C LEU A 281 2.75 27.51 16.03
N ALA A 282 3.70 27.92 16.86
CA ALA A 282 4.23 27.12 17.95
C ALA A 282 3.14 26.78 18.99
N ALA A 283 2.30 27.75 19.35
CA ALA A 283 1.17 27.51 20.26
C ALA A 283 0.15 26.52 19.67
N GLN A 284 -0.08 26.57 18.35
CA GLN A 284 -0.97 25.58 17.70
C GLN A 284 -0.35 24.18 17.65
N LEU A 285 0.94 24.06 17.34
CA LEU A 285 1.65 22.79 17.34
C LEU A 285 1.61 22.14 18.74
N SER A 286 1.79 22.93 19.80
CA SER A 286 1.65 22.44 21.18
C SER A 286 0.25 21.87 21.46
N ARG A 287 -0.81 22.58 21.05
CA ARG A 287 -2.21 22.08 21.17
C ARG A 287 -2.46 20.82 20.36
N ASP A 288 -1.88 20.72 19.16
CA ASP A 288 -2.01 19.52 18.32
C ASP A 288 -1.30 18.32 18.97
N LEU A 289 -0.13 18.54 19.61
CA LEU A 289 0.60 17.51 20.36
C LEU A 289 -0.14 17.03 21.61
N GLU A 290 -0.82 17.92 22.33
CA GLU A 290 -1.66 17.54 23.49
C GLU A 290 -2.76 16.55 23.11
N ARG A 291 -3.26 16.59 21.86
CA ARG A 291 -4.32 15.68 21.36
C ARG A 291 -3.81 14.27 21.08
N ILE A 292 -2.50 14.06 20.96
CA ILE A 292 -1.91 12.77 20.60
C ILE A 292 -1.17 12.10 21.76
N ARG A 293 -1.01 12.80 22.87
CA ARG A 293 -0.47 12.28 24.15
C ARG A 293 -1.51 11.51 24.92
#